data_af010b9507b41c2d10d7e2894da9ddd5
#
_entry.id   af010b9507b41c2d10d7e2894da9ddd5
#
_cell.length_a   1.000
_cell.length_b   1.000
_cell.length_c   1.000
_cell.angle_alpha   90.00
_cell.angle_beta   90.00
_cell.angle_gamma   90.00
#
_symmetry.space_group_name_H-M   'P 1'
#
loop_
_entity.id
_entity.type
_entity.pdbx_description
1 polymer ?
#
loop_
_entity_poly.entity_id
_entity_poly.type
_entity_poly.pdbx_seq_one_letter_code
_entity_poly.pdbx_strand_id
1 'polypeptide(L)'
;MIYVIAPYHSKITQLFNHLPKCALPCFSGAAKARATFAQGSDTDMATVMSLMNKRRFLPLFVTQFLNAFNDNFYKMAMVILVTYEIYSDPTQEASFNAIAGALFILPFFLFSALAGQLADTIEKTKVIRMVKTAEIFIMFFGAAGIYLHNIPLMLVALFAMGVHSTFFGPIKYAILPQHLEKDEVLGGTGLVEAGTYLAILAGSIAGGIIPGKIAGVCIVLVAVIGRVSAQSVPAAPPENDAPTAKMDWNIVRSSWQLVRDTMHVPHLFLAIIAISFFWGIGAVFGSIFPPMVKNALGGDNTVATLFTAFFSIGIAIGSIAVNRLLKGAVSAKYAPASVIVMGLFVLDLWWTVSHWGPVGVELMNWLTFLKLGAGERLIVDLLGISIAGGMFVVPLYAFLTTTVAKSQTARTIAANNIVNSGAMVIGAIVYGLLVSAGVSIADTLFMIAAACLVSAWIAWRLHKACDIAELQVTQ
;
A
#
# COMPACT_ATOMS: atom_id res chain seq x y z
N MET A 1 -11.83 35.13 22.15
CA MET A 1 -11.87 33.85 21.38
C MET A 1 -11.83 32.58 22.28
N ILE A 2 -12.10 32.72 23.58
CA ILE A 2 -12.09 31.62 24.59
C ILE A 2 -13.50 31.20 25.02
N TYR A 3 -14.55 31.86 24.58
CA TYR A 3 -15.93 31.64 25.03
C TYR A 3 -16.84 30.81 24.08
N VAL A 4 -16.30 30.23 23.02
CA VAL A 4 -17.10 29.45 22.02
C VAL A 4 -16.90 27.92 22.12
N ILE A 5 -15.94 27.43 22.92
CA ILE A 5 -15.59 25.98 22.97
C ILE A 5 -16.24 25.26 24.19
N ALA A 6 -16.79 25.98 25.15
CA ALA A 6 -17.35 25.39 26.37
C ALA A 6 -18.61 24.49 26.20
N PRO A 7 -19.52 24.68 25.23
CA PRO A 7 -20.69 23.82 25.10
C PRO A 7 -20.45 22.48 24.41
N TYR A 8 -19.31 22.29 23.76
CA TYR A 8 -19.03 21.03 23.03
C TYR A 8 -18.39 19.94 23.89
N HIS A 9 -17.71 20.34 24.99
CA HIS A 9 -17.04 19.37 25.86
C HIS A 9 -18.05 18.48 26.63
N SER A 10 -19.18 19.02 27.05
CA SER A 10 -20.22 18.25 27.77
C SER A 10 -21.01 17.29 26.86
N LYS A 11 -21.21 17.63 25.58
CA LYS A 11 -21.89 16.74 24.62
C LYS A 11 -20.99 15.57 24.17
N ILE A 12 -19.69 15.78 24.09
CA ILE A 12 -18.72 14.73 23.76
C ILE A 12 -18.63 13.73 24.93
N THR A 13 -18.64 14.20 26.17
CA THR A 13 -18.60 13.32 27.35
C THR A 13 -19.91 12.53 27.53
N GLN A 14 -21.05 13.11 27.16
CA GLN A 14 -22.33 12.40 27.18
C GLN A 14 -22.45 11.36 26.06
N LEU A 15 -21.82 11.60 24.91
CA LEU A 15 -21.80 10.62 23.81
C LEU A 15 -21.00 9.35 24.18
N PHE A 16 -19.97 9.51 25.03
CA PHE A 16 -19.16 8.38 25.51
C PHE A 16 -19.83 7.52 26.58
N ASN A 17 -20.80 8.08 27.32
CA ASN A 17 -21.52 7.37 28.40
C ASN A 17 -22.69 6.52 27.91
N HIS A 18 -23.08 6.60 26.63
CA HIS A 18 -24.19 5.84 26.04
C HIS A 18 -23.77 4.73 25.08
N LEU A 19 -22.51 4.33 25.06
CA LEU A 19 -22.09 3.16 24.28
C LEU A 19 -22.55 1.87 24.98
N PRO A 20 -23.22 0.97 24.28
CA PRO A 20 -23.66 -0.30 24.86
C PRO A 20 -22.47 -1.15 25.29
N LYS A 21 -22.54 -1.70 26.51
CA LYS A 21 -21.52 -2.53 27.16
C LYS A 21 -21.21 -3.88 26.46
N CYS A 22 -21.68 -4.09 25.23
CA CYS A 22 -21.62 -5.36 24.53
C CYS A 22 -20.48 -5.54 23.53
N ALA A 23 -19.48 -4.65 23.48
CA ALA A 23 -18.46 -4.69 22.41
C ALA A 23 -17.04 -5.08 22.83
N LEU A 24 -16.83 -5.75 23.96
CA LEU A 24 -15.48 -5.95 24.52
C LEU A 24 -15.10 -7.40 24.92
N PRO A 25 -15.27 -8.43 24.08
CA PRO A 25 -14.54 -9.69 24.32
C PRO A 25 -13.14 -9.73 23.67
N CYS A 26 -12.78 -8.78 22.80
CA CYS A 26 -11.54 -8.89 22.02
C CYS A 26 -10.25 -8.46 22.77
N PHE A 27 -10.34 -7.64 23.82
CA PHE A 27 -9.16 -7.12 24.51
C PHE A 27 -8.63 -8.02 25.64
N SER A 28 -9.44 -8.93 26.19
CA SER A 28 -8.94 -9.91 27.17
C SER A 28 -7.89 -10.88 26.58
N GLY A 29 -7.91 -11.06 25.26
CA GLY A 29 -6.89 -11.81 24.54
C GLY A 29 -5.53 -11.11 24.46
N ALA A 30 -5.51 -9.79 24.36
CA ALA A 30 -4.26 -9.01 24.28
C ALA A 30 -3.53 -8.94 25.63
N ALA A 31 -4.26 -8.80 26.74
CA ALA A 31 -3.67 -8.81 28.08
C ALA A 31 -3.15 -10.20 28.48
N LYS A 32 -3.87 -11.27 28.16
CA LYS A 32 -3.39 -12.66 28.33
C LYS A 32 -2.22 -12.96 27.37
N ALA A 33 -2.25 -12.48 26.13
CA ALA A 33 -1.11 -12.60 25.23
C ALA A 33 0.13 -11.90 25.80
N ARG A 34 0.01 -10.71 26.41
CA ARG A 34 1.14 -10.02 27.05
C ARG A 34 1.74 -10.83 28.23
N ALA A 35 0.93 -11.48 29.06
CA ALA A 35 1.42 -12.31 30.15
C ALA A 35 2.15 -13.59 29.67
N THR A 36 1.70 -14.17 28.56
CA THR A 36 2.33 -15.33 27.91
C THR A 36 3.56 -14.91 27.08
N PHE A 37 3.53 -13.71 26.48
CA PHE A 37 4.62 -13.14 25.67
C PHE A 37 5.78 -12.58 26.51
N ALA A 38 5.56 -12.22 27.77
CA ALA A 38 6.66 -11.79 28.67
C ALA A 38 7.61 -12.94 29.03
N GLN A 39 7.28 -14.18 28.73
CA GLN A 39 8.10 -15.37 28.96
C GLN A 39 8.66 -16.03 27.69
N GLY A 40 8.36 -15.52 26.50
CA GLY A 40 8.70 -16.21 25.26
C GLY A 40 9.35 -15.32 24.22
N SER A 41 10.63 -15.52 24.07
CA SER A 41 11.41 -15.47 22.84
C SER A 41 11.60 -14.11 22.14
N ASP A 42 12.83 -13.77 21.96
CA ASP A 42 13.38 -13.18 20.75
C ASP A 42 12.68 -13.79 19.52
N THR A 43 11.66 -13.12 18.99
CA THR A 43 11.13 -13.44 17.65
C THR A 43 12.23 -13.04 16.67
N ASP A 44 13.22 -13.90 16.61
CA ASP A 44 14.39 -13.78 15.78
C ASP A 44 13.91 -13.70 14.32
N MET A 45 14.57 -12.89 13.51
CA MET A 45 14.33 -12.84 12.07
C MET A 45 14.32 -14.24 11.46
N ALA A 46 15.07 -15.17 12.03
CA ALA A 46 15.04 -16.59 11.70
C ALA A 46 13.64 -17.20 11.86
N THR A 47 12.89 -16.82 12.89
CA THR A 47 11.52 -17.33 13.12
C THR A 47 10.55 -16.77 12.06
N VAL A 48 10.61 -15.47 11.75
CA VAL A 48 9.78 -14.87 10.70
C VAL A 48 10.13 -15.45 9.32
N MET A 49 11.42 -15.58 9.01
CA MET A 49 11.87 -16.19 7.76
C MET A 49 11.54 -17.68 7.66
N SER A 50 11.36 -18.37 8.80
CA SER A 50 10.92 -19.78 8.81
C SER A 50 9.53 -19.97 8.21
N LEU A 51 8.67 -18.90 8.19
CA LEU A 51 7.38 -18.93 7.51
C LEU A 51 7.51 -19.24 6.02
N MET A 52 8.60 -18.83 5.40
CA MET A 52 8.89 -19.13 3.99
C MET A 52 9.09 -20.63 3.69
N ASN A 53 9.31 -21.44 4.72
CA ASN A 53 9.40 -22.89 4.60
C ASN A 53 8.08 -23.60 4.94
N LYS A 54 7.05 -22.85 5.41
CA LYS A 54 5.77 -23.45 5.83
C LYS A 54 4.80 -23.53 4.66
N ARG A 55 4.28 -24.74 4.40
CA ARG A 55 3.28 -25.00 3.34
C ARG A 55 2.02 -24.13 3.48
N ARG A 56 1.69 -23.69 4.68
CA ARG A 56 0.54 -22.81 4.95
C ARG A 56 0.76 -21.35 4.53
N PHE A 57 2.02 -20.91 4.31
CA PHE A 57 2.36 -19.51 3.99
C PHE A 57 3.03 -19.35 2.61
N LEU A 58 4.04 -20.18 2.30
CA LEU A 58 4.85 -20.02 1.08
C LEU A 58 4.03 -19.92 -0.23
N PRO A 59 3.02 -20.81 -0.49
CA PRO A 59 2.26 -20.71 -1.74
C PRO A 59 1.49 -19.40 -1.86
N LEU A 60 0.93 -18.89 -0.76
CA LEU A 60 0.26 -17.60 -0.72
C LEU A 60 1.26 -16.47 -0.99
N PHE A 61 2.43 -16.52 -0.34
CA PHE A 61 3.49 -15.53 -0.54
C PHE A 61 3.96 -15.48 -2.00
N VAL A 62 4.25 -16.63 -2.60
CA VAL A 62 4.65 -16.71 -4.02
C VAL A 62 3.54 -16.19 -4.93
N THR A 63 2.30 -16.58 -4.69
CA THR A 63 1.15 -16.11 -5.48
C THR A 63 0.99 -14.61 -5.44
N GLN A 64 1.08 -13.99 -4.26
CA GLN A 64 0.96 -12.54 -4.10
C GLN A 64 2.18 -11.79 -4.64
N PHE A 65 3.38 -12.34 -4.48
CA PHE A 65 4.61 -11.78 -5.04
C PHE A 65 4.53 -11.71 -6.57
N LEU A 66 4.17 -12.83 -7.22
CA LEU A 66 4.01 -12.90 -8.68
C LEU A 66 2.86 -12.00 -9.17
N ASN A 67 1.81 -11.81 -8.36
CA ASN A 67 0.74 -10.86 -8.66
C ASN A 67 1.28 -9.43 -8.75
N ALA A 68 1.90 -8.94 -7.68
CA ALA A 68 2.44 -7.59 -7.63
C ALA A 68 3.57 -7.36 -8.65
N PHE A 69 4.39 -8.40 -8.89
CA PHE A 69 5.41 -8.38 -9.94
C PHE A 69 4.77 -8.19 -11.32
N ASN A 70 3.78 -9.02 -11.68
CA ASN A 70 3.18 -9.00 -13.01
C ASN A 70 2.40 -7.70 -13.27
N ASP A 71 1.70 -7.18 -12.26
CA ASP A 71 0.99 -5.90 -12.33
C ASP A 71 1.95 -4.76 -12.73
N ASN A 72 3.11 -4.70 -12.09
CA ASN A 72 4.09 -3.64 -12.32
C ASN A 72 4.94 -3.90 -13.57
N PHE A 73 5.22 -5.16 -13.89
CA PHE A 73 5.90 -5.55 -15.11
C PHE A 73 5.10 -5.13 -16.34
N TYR A 74 3.81 -5.51 -16.40
CA TYR A 74 2.94 -5.13 -17.51
C TYR A 74 2.79 -3.62 -17.62
N LYS A 75 2.48 -2.94 -16.50
CA LYS A 75 2.31 -1.49 -16.46
C LYS A 75 3.55 -0.76 -16.97
N MET A 76 4.75 -1.14 -16.50
CA MET A 76 5.98 -0.49 -16.90
C MET A 76 6.33 -0.79 -18.35
N ALA A 77 6.21 -2.04 -18.81
CA ALA A 77 6.45 -2.42 -20.20
C ALA A 77 5.55 -1.65 -21.17
N MET A 78 4.26 -1.48 -20.82
CA MET A 78 3.30 -0.67 -21.58
C MET A 78 3.69 0.80 -21.58
N VAL A 79 4.05 1.37 -20.43
CA VAL A 79 4.44 2.79 -20.32
C VAL A 79 5.69 3.05 -21.15
N ILE A 80 6.72 2.22 -21.06
CA ILE A 80 7.95 2.36 -21.86
C ILE A 80 7.65 2.27 -23.35
N LEU A 81 6.88 1.25 -23.78
CA LEU A 81 6.51 1.10 -25.19
C LEU A 81 5.81 2.35 -25.73
N VAL A 82 4.80 2.85 -25.01
CA VAL A 82 4.00 4.00 -25.49
C VAL A 82 4.83 5.29 -25.48
N THR A 83 5.62 5.52 -24.42
CA THR A 83 6.40 6.76 -24.27
C THR A 83 7.60 6.84 -25.22
N TYR A 84 8.26 5.70 -25.52
CA TYR A 84 9.49 5.74 -26.32
C TYR A 84 9.35 5.25 -27.74
N GLU A 85 8.31 4.45 -28.06
CA GLU A 85 8.14 3.87 -29.39
C GLU A 85 6.90 4.38 -30.14
N ILE A 86 5.83 4.84 -29.43
CA ILE A 86 4.56 5.22 -30.07
C ILE A 86 4.36 6.73 -30.07
N TYR A 87 4.54 7.41 -28.93
CA TYR A 87 4.38 8.86 -28.82
C TYR A 87 5.71 9.60 -28.96
N SER A 88 5.61 10.82 -29.53
CA SER A 88 6.75 11.75 -29.66
C SER A 88 6.46 13.11 -29.02
N ASP A 89 5.23 13.33 -28.54
CA ASP A 89 4.78 14.57 -27.91
C ASP A 89 4.78 14.40 -26.38
N PRO A 90 5.59 15.18 -25.65
CA PRO A 90 5.65 15.11 -24.17
C PRO A 90 4.29 15.28 -23.49
N THR A 91 3.36 16.04 -24.08
CA THR A 91 2.01 16.25 -23.50
C THR A 91 1.16 14.99 -23.62
N GLN A 92 1.24 14.28 -24.75
CA GLN A 92 0.56 13.00 -24.94
C GLN A 92 1.13 11.91 -24.03
N GLU A 93 2.47 11.86 -23.88
CA GLU A 93 3.15 10.94 -22.97
C GLU A 93 2.70 11.15 -21.50
N ALA A 94 2.70 12.41 -21.03
CA ALA A 94 2.26 12.76 -19.69
C ALA A 94 0.78 12.41 -19.45
N SER A 95 -0.07 12.72 -20.43
CA SER A 95 -1.51 12.40 -20.39
C SER A 95 -1.76 10.89 -20.34
N PHE A 96 -1.04 10.12 -21.16
CA PHE A 96 -1.13 8.67 -21.16
C PHE A 96 -0.72 8.07 -19.81
N ASN A 97 0.38 8.53 -19.24
CA ASN A 97 0.86 8.06 -17.94
C ASN A 97 -0.14 8.37 -16.81
N ALA A 98 -0.76 9.55 -16.82
CA ALA A 98 -1.81 9.92 -15.88
C ALA A 98 -3.05 9.03 -16.04
N ILE A 99 -3.51 8.80 -17.28
CA ILE A 99 -4.65 7.92 -17.58
C ILE A 99 -4.34 6.49 -17.16
N ALA A 100 -3.17 5.97 -17.46
CA ALA A 100 -2.76 4.61 -17.08
C ALA A 100 -2.75 4.44 -15.56
N GLY A 101 -2.20 5.42 -14.82
CA GLY A 101 -2.23 5.43 -13.36
C GLY A 101 -3.65 5.44 -12.80
N ALA A 102 -4.50 6.31 -13.32
CA ALA A 102 -5.90 6.42 -12.89
C ALA A 102 -6.71 5.14 -13.20
N LEU A 103 -6.56 4.56 -14.38
CA LEU A 103 -7.24 3.33 -14.79
C LEU A 103 -6.86 2.13 -13.92
N PHE A 104 -5.61 2.05 -13.47
CA PHE A 104 -5.19 0.98 -12.56
C PHE A 104 -5.77 1.12 -11.15
N ILE A 105 -5.90 2.36 -10.65
CA ILE A 105 -6.40 2.65 -9.30
C ILE A 105 -7.93 2.64 -9.24
N LEU A 106 -8.62 3.08 -10.29
CA LEU A 106 -10.08 3.21 -10.33
C LEU A 106 -10.84 1.95 -9.89
N PRO A 107 -10.47 0.71 -10.29
CA PRO A 107 -11.12 -0.50 -9.82
C PRO A 107 -11.08 -0.69 -8.31
N PHE A 108 -10.01 -0.29 -7.64
CA PHE A 108 -9.92 -0.38 -6.17
C PHE A 108 -10.95 0.52 -5.49
N PHE A 109 -11.22 1.68 -6.05
CA PHE A 109 -12.29 2.55 -5.55
C PHE A 109 -13.69 1.94 -5.81
N LEU A 110 -13.91 1.42 -7.02
CA LEU A 110 -15.22 0.95 -7.44
C LEU A 110 -15.61 -0.41 -6.87
N PHE A 111 -14.69 -1.39 -6.86
CA PHE A 111 -15.02 -2.80 -6.65
C PHE A 111 -14.55 -3.37 -5.31
N SER A 112 -13.83 -2.61 -4.47
CA SER A 112 -13.32 -3.16 -3.20
C SER A 112 -14.43 -3.65 -2.27
N ALA A 113 -15.59 -2.96 -2.22
CA ALA A 113 -16.71 -3.41 -1.41
C ALA A 113 -17.25 -4.78 -1.86
N LEU A 114 -17.38 -4.99 -3.17
CA LEU A 114 -17.76 -6.28 -3.73
C LEU A 114 -16.70 -7.35 -3.47
N ALA A 115 -15.42 -7.00 -3.60
CA ALA A 115 -14.31 -7.90 -3.31
C ALA A 115 -14.30 -8.35 -1.84
N GLY A 116 -14.55 -7.43 -0.91
CA GLY A 116 -14.67 -7.74 0.52
C GLY A 116 -15.86 -8.67 0.81
N GLN A 117 -17.04 -8.38 0.26
CA GLN A 117 -18.23 -9.24 0.40
C GLN A 117 -17.98 -10.65 -0.18
N LEU A 118 -17.32 -10.74 -1.34
CA LEU A 118 -17.00 -12.02 -1.97
C LEU A 118 -16.04 -12.84 -1.10
N ALA A 119 -15.04 -12.19 -0.51
CA ALA A 119 -14.06 -12.84 0.37
C ALA A 119 -14.65 -13.35 1.68
N ASP A 120 -15.77 -12.76 2.15
CA ASP A 120 -16.47 -13.22 3.35
C ASP A 120 -17.44 -14.37 3.04
N THR A 121 -18.06 -14.38 1.85
CA THR A 121 -19.11 -15.32 1.50
C THR A 121 -18.65 -16.58 0.77
N ILE A 122 -17.52 -16.52 0.09
CA ILE A 122 -16.96 -17.63 -0.68
C ILE A 122 -15.60 -18.04 -0.08
N GLU A 123 -15.26 -19.32 -0.25
CA GLU A 123 -13.94 -19.83 0.12
C GLU A 123 -12.82 -19.00 -0.55
N LYS A 124 -12.00 -18.36 0.26
CA LYS A 124 -10.97 -17.42 -0.19
C LYS A 124 -10.01 -18.01 -1.21
N THR A 125 -9.64 -19.29 -1.02
CA THR A 125 -8.74 -20.01 -1.94
C THR A 125 -9.37 -20.25 -3.31
N LYS A 126 -10.69 -20.48 -3.37
CA LYS A 126 -11.41 -20.58 -4.66
C LYS A 126 -11.37 -19.23 -5.40
N VAL A 127 -11.62 -18.13 -4.67
CA VAL A 127 -11.55 -16.79 -5.27
C VAL A 127 -10.13 -16.51 -5.78
N ILE A 128 -9.09 -16.83 -5.00
CA ILE A 128 -7.68 -16.69 -5.46
C ILE A 128 -7.47 -17.44 -6.79
N ARG A 129 -7.91 -18.70 -6.87
CA ARG A 129 -7.76 -19.51 -8.09
C ARG A 129 -8.52 -18.93 -9.28
N MET A 130 -9.74 -18.42 -9.08
CA MET A 130 -10.54 -17.77 -10.13
C MET A 130 -9.85 -16.49 -10.62
N VAL A 131 -9.43 -15.65 -9.70
CA VAL A 131 -8.73 -14.39 -9.98
C VAL A 131 -7.44 -14.66 -10.74
N LYS A 132 -6.62 -15.64 -10.31
CA LYS A 132 -5.38 -16.01 -11.00
C LYS A 132 -5.62 -16.69 -12.37
N THR A 133 -6.78 -17.32 -12.57
CA THR A 133 -7.17 -17.82 -13.91
C THR A 133 -7.53 -16.65 -14.83
N ALA A 134 -8.29 -15.67 -14.34
CA ALA A 134 -8.63 -14.47 -15.10
C ALA A 134 -7.37 -13.67 -15.50
N GLU A 135 -6.35 -13.64 -14.64
CA GLU A 135 -5.07 -12.96 -14.93
C GLU A 135 -4.41 -13.52 -16.20
N ILE A 136 -4.45 -14.84 -16.44
CA ILE A 136 -3.88 -15.44 -17.65
C ILE A 136 -4.53 -14.84 -18.91
N PHE A 137 -5.85 -14.72 -18.93
CA PHE A 137 -6.57 -14.11 -20.05
C PHE A 137 -6.27 -12.61 -20.17
N ILE A 138 -6.25 -11.89 -19.07
CA ILE A 138 -5.92 -10.45 -19.06
C ILE A 138 -4.52 -10.23 -19.63
N MET A 139 -3.54 -11.00 -19.19
CA MET A 139 -2.16 -10.90 -19.68
C MET A 139 -2.02 -11.32 -21.14
N PHE A 140 -2.84 -12.26 -21.62
CA PHE A 140 -2.89 -12.58 -23.03
C PHE A 140 -3.38 -11.41 -23.88
N PHE A 141 -4.45 -10.72 -23.47
CA PHE A 141 -4.92 -9.49 -24.12
C PHE A 141 -3.92 -8.35 -23.99
N GLY A 142 -3.27 -8.22 -22.82
CA GLY A 142 -2.20 -7.25 -22.61
C GLY A 142 -1.00 -7.47 -23.53
N ALA A 143 -0.56 -8.72 -23.67
CA ALA A 143 0.50 -9.12 -24.60
C ALA A 143 0.12 -8.85 -26.05
N ALA A 144 -1.12 -9.16 -26.44
CA ALA A 144 -1.63 -8.84 -27.79
C ALA A 144 -1.64 -7.33 -28.03
N GLY A 145 -2.05 -6.52 -27.03
CA GLY A 145 -1.99 -5.06 -27.12
C GLY A 145 -0.58 -4.53 -27.34
N ILE A 146 0.40 -5.04 -26.60
CA ILE A 146 1.83 -4.71 -26.76
C ILE A 146 2.31 -5.10 -28.16
N TYR A 147 1.99 -6.31 -28.59
CA TYR A 147 2.46 -6.84 -29.88
C TYR A 147 1.89 -6.06 -31.09
N LEU A 148 0.61 -5.65 -30.98
CA LEU A 148 -0.12 -4.92 -32.02
C LEU A 148 0.03 -3.40 -31.92
N HIS A 149 0.78 -2.90 -30.93
CA HIS A 149 0.89 -1.46 -30.59
C HIS A 149 -0.50 -0.80 -30.40
N ASN A 150 -1.47 -1.55 -29.88
CA ASN A 150 -2.85 -1.11 -29.72
C ASN A 150 -3.09 -0.53 -28.32
N ILE A 151 -3.02 0.81 -28.21
CA ILE A 151 -3.17 1.52 -26.93
C ILE A 151 -4.51 1.24 -26.26
N PRO A 152 -5.69 1.30 -26.92
CA PRO A 152 -6.95 0.96 -26.29
C PRO A 152 -6.96 -0.44 -25.68
N LEU A 153 -6.44 -1.44 -26.37
CA LEU A 153 -6.37 -2.82 -25.88
C LEU A 153 -5.45 -2.93 -24.65
N MET A 154 -4.32 -2.22 -24.67
CA MET A 154 -3.41 -2.15 -23.51
C MET A 154 -4.08 -1.51 -22.30
N LEU A 155 -4.81 -0.41 -22.48
CA LEU A 155 -5.52 0.28 -21.39
C LEU A 155 -6.69 -0.56 -20.84
N VAL A 156 -7.43 -1.28 -21.69
CA VAL A 156 -8.48 -2.22 -21.24
C VAL A 156 -7.87 -3.36 -20.43
N ALA A 157 -6.76 -3.93 -20.87
CA ALA A 157 -6.05 -4.95 -20.11
C ALA A 157 -5.53 -4.41 -18.75
N LEU A 158 -5.03 -3.17 -18.72
CA LEU A 158 -4.59 -2.51 -17.49
C LEU A 158 -5.74 -2.30 -16.50
N PHE A 159 -6.90 -1.84 -16.99
CA PHE A 159 -8.10 -1.70 -16.17
C PHE A 159 -8.56 -3.07 -15.62
N ALA A 160 -8.62 -4.09 -16.47
CA ALA A 160 -8.99 -5.46 -16.07
C ALA A 160 -8.00 -6.02 -15.05
N MET A 161 -6.72 -5.69 -15.15
CA MET A 161 -5.70 -6.05 -14.17
C MET A 161 -5.93 -5.34 -12.83
N GLY A 162 -6.31 -4.05 -12.85
CA GLY A 162 -6.73 -3.34 -11.64
C GLY A 162 -7.95 -3.98 -10.98
N VAL A 163 -8.95 -4.44 -11.77
CA VAL A 163 -10.10 -5.21 -11.25
C VAL A 163 -9.63 -6.50 -10.59
N HIS A 164 -8.81 -7.29 -11.27
CA HIS A 164 -8.21 -8.51 -10.76
C HIS A 164 -7.51 -8.30 -9.42
N SER A 165 -6.63 -7.30 -9.34
CA SER A 165 -5.87 -6.99 -8.12
C SER A 165 -6.76 -6.46 -7.00
N THR A 166 -7.86 -5.78 -7.32
CA THR A 166 -8.88 -5.35 -6.34
C THR A 166 -9.53 -6.55 -5.65
N PHE A 167 -9.85 -7.60 -6.37
CA PHE A 167 -10.44 -8.82 -5.77
C PHE A 167 -9.41 -9.64 -4.99
N PHE A 168 -8.16 -9.62 -5.39
CA PHE A 168 -7.09 -10.32 -4.68
C PHE A 168 -6.67 -9.61 -3.38
N GLY A 169 -6.67 -8.27 -3.37
CA GLY A 169 -6.15 -7.43 -2.28
C GLY A 169 -6.72 -7.76 -0.89
N PRO A 170 -8.04 -7.71 -0.64
CA PRO A 170 -8.62 -8.03 0.65
C PRO A 170 -8.32 -9.46 1.10
N ILE A 171 -8.29 -10.40 0.15
CA ILE A 171 -8.14 -11.84 0.44
C ILE A 171 -6.74 -12.14 0.95
N LYS A 172 -5.68 -11.55 0.35
CA LYS A 172 -4.29 -11.81 0.77
C LYS A 172 -4.01 -11.48 2.23
N TYR A 173 -4.74 -10.51 2.79
CA TYR A 173 -4.63 -10.15 4.22
C TYR A 173 -5.62 -10.94 5.09
N ALA A 174 -6.85 -11.12 4.62
CA ALA A 174 -7.88 -11.83 5.38
C ALA A 174 -7.58 -13.31 5.60
N ILE A 175 -6.75 -13.92 4.74
CA ILE A 175 -6.33 -15.31 4.86
C ILE A 175 -5.21 -15.50 5.90
N LEU A 176 -4.42 -14.45 6.18
CA LEU A 176 -3.27 -14.57 7.11
C LEU A 176 -3.69 -15.03 8.52
N PRO A 177 -4.71 -14.42 9.17
CA PRO A 177 -5.15 -14.87 10.49
C PRO A 177 -5.79 -16.27 10.50
N GLN A 178 -6.15 -16.83 9.34
CA GLN A 178 -6.66 -18.19 9.21
C GLN A 178 -5.54 -19.23 9.06
N HIS A 179 -4.42 -18.85 8.43
CA HIS A 179 -3.30 -19.73 8.13
C HIS A 179 -2.14 -19.61 9.11
N LEU A 180 -2.05 -18.50 9.85
CA LEU A 180 -0.96 -18.21 10.77
C LEU A 180 -1.43 -18.22 12.22
N GLU A 181 -0.52 -18.52 13.12
CA GLU A 181 -0.74 -18.38 14.57
C GLU A 181 -0.72 -16.89 14.94
N LYS A 182 -1.31 -16.54 16.09
CA LYS A 182 -1.49 -15.15 16.49
C LYS A 182 -0.18 -14.36 16.56
N ASP A 183 0.89 -14.98 17.01
CA ASP A 183 2.24 -14.42 17.09
C ASP A 183 2.97 -14.35 15.75
N GLU A 184 2.51 -15.10 14.75
CA GLU A 184 3.06 -15.09 13.40
C GLU A 184 2.41 -14.02 12.48
N VAL A 185 1.21 -13.51 12.81
CA VAL A 185 0.43 -12.63 11.93
C VAL A 185 1.18 -11.34 11.60
N LEU A 186 1.81 -10.70 12.60
CA LEU A 186 2.57 -9.47 12.35
C LEU A 186 3.77 -9.74 11.43
N GLY A 187 4.53 -10.80 11.70
CA GLY A 187 5.66 -11.20 10.87
C GLY A 187 5.24 -11.58 9.46
N GLY A 188 4.16 -12.36 9.33
CA GLY A 188 3.57 -12.74 8.03
C GLY A 188 3.07 -11.53 7.24
N THR A 189 2.42 -10.57 7.89
CA THR A 189 2.00 -9.30 7.27
C THR A 189 3.21 -8.51 6.78
N GLY A 190 4.25 -8.40 7.62
CA GLY A 190 5.50 -7.72 7.25
C GLY A 190 6.19 -8.36 6.04
N LEU A 191 6.23 -9.71 5.97
CA LEU A 191 6.76 -10.43 4.80
C LEU A 191 5.92 -10.18 3.54
N VAL A 192 4.59 -10.20 3.65
CA VAL A 192 3.68 -9.91 2.52
C VAL A 192 3.91 -8.49 2.00
N GLU A 193 4.04 -7.50 2.89
CA GLU A 193 4.32 -6.12 2.50
C GLU A 193 5.71 -5.99 1.88
N ALA A 194 6.76 -6.49 2.54
CA ALA A 194 8.12 -6.46 2.01
C ALA A 194 8.19 -7.15 0.63
N GLY A 195 7.56 -8.33 0.51
CA GLY A 195 7.45 -9.06 -0.75
C GLY A 195 6.71 -8.29 -1.83
N THR A 196 5.64 -7.56 -1.47
CA THR A 196 4.89 -6.71 -2.40
C THR A 196 5.78 -5.60 -2.97
N TYR A 197 6.52 -4.86 -2.13
CA TYR A 197 7.39 -3.78 -2.61
C TYR A 197 8.58 -4.30 -3.41
N LEU A 198 9.20 -5.41 -3.01
CA LEU A 198 10.24 -6.05 -3.80
C LEU A 198 9.73 -6.56 -5.16
N ALA A 199 8.50 -7.06 -5.20
CA ALA A 199 7.83 -7.47 -6.44
C ALA A 199 7.52 -6.26 -7.36
N ILE A 200 7.04 -5.15 -6.79
CA ILE A 200 6.83 -3.88 -7.51
C ILE A 200 8.14 -3.42 -8.15
N LEU A 201 9.21 -3.39 -7.37
CA LEU A 201 10.53 -3.01 -7.86
C LEU A 201 11.01 -3.93 -8.98
N ALA A 202 11.02 -5.24 -8.74
CA ALA A 202 11.50 -6.23 -9.71
C ALA A 202 10.67 -6.21 -11.00
N GLY A 203 9.33 -6.09 -10.88
CA GLY A 203 8.42 -5.97 -12.02
C GLY A 203 8.65 -4.69 -12.81
N SER A 204 8.84 -3.56 -12.12
CA SER A 204 9.12 -2.27 -12.77
C SER A 204 10.46 -2.28 -13.51
N ILE A 205 11.50 -2.84 -12.91
CA ILE A 205 12.81 -3.00 -13.56
C ILE A 205 12.70 -3.92 -14.78
N ALA A 206 12.04 -5.07 -14.62
CA ALA A 206 11.84 -6.01 -15.73
C ALA A 206 11.08 -5.35 -16.89
N GLY A 207 10.00 -4.60 -16.61
CA GLY A 207 9.23 -3.87 -17.61
C GLY A 207 10.00 -2.75 -18.29
N GLY A 208 10.96 -2.13 -17.58
CA GLY A 208 11.83 -1.08 -18.12
C GLY A 208 12.96 -1.59 -18.99
N ILE A 209 13.41 -2.85 -18.80
CA ILE A 209 14.62 -3.40 -19.47
C ILE A 209 14.23 -4.38 -20.59
N ILE A 210 13.20 -5.21 -20.37
CA ILE A 210 12.83 -6.29 -21.31
C ILE A 210 12.09 -5.70 -22.50
N PRO A 211 12.56 -5.96 -23.75
CA PRO A 211 11.89 -5.47 -24.96
C PRO A 211 10.42 -5.89 -25.01
N GLY A 212 9.52 -5.00 -25.50
CA GLY A 212 8.07 -5.16 -25.45
C GLY A 212 7.56 -6.52 -25.93
N LYS A 213 8.09 -7.05 -27.06
CA LYS A 213 7.69 -8.36 -27.59
C LYS A 213 8.02 -9.51 -26.63
N ILE A 214 9.17 -9.47 -25.99
CA ILE A 214 9.59 -10.49 -25.00
C ILE A 214 8.79 -10.28 -23.71
N ALA A 215 8.59 -9.05 -23.27
CA ALA A 215 7.78 -8.70 -22.12
C ALA A 215 6.36 -9.28 -22.23
N GLY A 216 5.74 -9.19 -23.43
CA GLY A 216 4.43 -9.78 -23.71
C GLY A 216 4.37 -11.31 -23.44
N VAL A 217 5.41 -12.03 -23.79
CA VAL A 217 5.50 -13.49 -23.50
C VAL A 217 5.72 -13.70 -21.99
N CYS A 218 6.62 -12.93 -21.39
CA CYS A 218 6.98 -13.09 -19.97
C CYS A 218 5.80 -12.84 -19.04
N ILE A 219 4.95 -11.82 -19.27
CA ILE A 219 3.79 -11.51 -18.41
C ILE A 219 2.79 -12.67 -18.41
N VAL A 220 2.59 -13.33 -19.56
CA VAL A 220 1.72 -14.52 -19.65
C VAL A 220 2.33 -15.71 -18.88
N LEU A 221 3.63 -15.94 -19.03
CA LEU A 221 4.33 -17.00 -18.28
C LEU A 221 4.25 -16.78 -16.77
N VAL A 222 4.47 -15.54 -16.29
CA VAL A 222 4.35 -15.17 -14.88
C VAL A 222 2.92 -15.43 -14.37
N ALA A 223 1.89 -15.05 -15.15
CA ALA A 223 0.50 -15.34 -14.80
C ALA A 223 0.23 -16.84 -14.67
N VAL A 224 0.75 -17.67 -15.57
CA VAL A 224 0.63 -19.13 -15.52
C VAL A 224 1.33 -19.68 -14.27
N ILE A 225 2.55 -19.26 -13.98
CA ILE A 225 3.29 -19.69 -12.78
C ILE A 225 2.53 -19.28 -11.52
N GLY A 226 2.00 -18.03 -11.46
CA GLY A 226 1.18 -17.56 -10.36
C GLY A 226 -0.10 -18.38 -10.17
N ARG A 227 -0.73 -18.82 -11.27
CA ARG A 227 -1.91 -19.69 -11.22
C ARG A 227 -1.57 -21.10 -10.71
N VAL A 228 -0.43 -21.65 -11.10
CA VAL A 228 0.06 -22.93 -10.59
C VAL A 228 0.36 -22.84 -9.09
N SER A 229 1.05 -21.79 -8.64
CA SER A 229 1.30 -21.56 -7.22
C SER A 229 0.01 -21.45 -6.41
N ALA A 230 -1.01 -20.78 -6.95
CA ALA A 230 -2.32 -20.63 -6.30
C ALA A 230 -3.05 -21.96 -6.05
N GLN A 231 -2.72 -23.04 -6.79
CA GLN A 231 -3.28 -24.38 -6.53
C GLN A 231 -2.82 -24.96 -5.19
N SER A 232 -1.61 -24.61 -4.77
CA SER A 232 -0.98 -25.10 -3.54
C SER A 232 -1.38 -24.31 -2.29
N VAL A 233 -2.12 -23.18 -2.43
CA VAL A 233 -2.63 -22.44 -1.29
C VAL A 233 -3.66 -23.29 -0.55
N PRO A 234 -3.51 -23.52 0.78
CA PRO A 234 -4.46 -24.32 1.55
C PRO A 234 -5.86 -23.73 1.56
N ALA A 235 -6.86 -24.56 1.82
CA ALA A 235 -8.25 -24.13 1.91
C ALA A 235 -8.46 -23.09 3.02
N ALA A 236 -9.26 -22.07 2.73
CA ALA A 236 -9.63 -21.01 3.65
C ALA A 236 -11.14 -20.72 3.51
N PRO A 237 -12.00 -21.58 4.15
CA PRO A 237 -13.44 -21.44 4.08
C PRO A 237 -13.91 -20.16 4.76
N PRO A 238 -15.14 -19.69 4.49
CA PRO A 238 -15.78 -18.63 5.26
C PRO A 238 -15.82 -19.01 6.75
N GLU A 239 -15.71 -18.02 7.63
CA GLU A 239 -15.88 -18.23 9.08
C GLU A 239 -17.35 -18.54 9.40
N ASN A 240 -17.59 -19.31 10.48
CA ASN A 240 -18.93 -19.74 10.87
C ASN A 240 -19.88 -18.58 11.24
N ASP A 241 -19.32 -17.47 11.67
CA ASP A 241 -20.02 -16.23 12.00
C ASP A 241 -20.06 -15.23 10.83
N ALA A 242 -19.65 -15.66 9.63
CA ALA A 242 -19.71 -14.82 8.44
C ALA A 242 -21.16 -14.40 8.14
N PRO A 243 -21.38 -13.15 7.72
CA PRO A 243 -22.73 -12.67 7.42
C PRO A 243 -23.39 -13.51 6.32
N THR A 244 -24.58 -14.05 6.61
CA THR A 244 -25.40 -14.79 5.64
C THR A 244 -26.15 -13.87 4.68
N ALA A 245 -25.94 -12.55 4.79
CA ALA A 245 -26.60 -11.55 3.96
C ALA A 245 -26.28 -11.76 2.47
N LYS A 246 -27.31 -11.62 1.64
CA LYS A 246 -27.14 -11.65 0.17
C LYS A 246 -26.18 -10.55 -0.25
N MET A 247 -25.32 -10.87 -1.23
CA MET A 247 -24.37 -9.96 -1.82
C MET A 247 -25.08 -8.74 -2.42
N ASP A 248 -24.67 -7.54 -2.03
CA ASP A 248 -25.18 -6.29 -2.59
C ASP A 248 -24.38 -5.89 -3.83
N TRP A 249 -24.97 -6.09 -5.00
CA TRP A 249 -24.35 -5.75 -6.29
C TRP A 249 -24.38 -4.26 -6.63
N ASN A 250 -25.05 -3.42 -5.84
CA ASN A 250 -25.00 -1.98 -6.05
C ASN A 250 -23.68 -1.42 -5.53
N ILE A 251 -22.74 -1.16 -6.45
CA ILE A 251 -21.38 -0.72 -6.17
C ILE A 251 -21.36 0.54 -5.29
N VAL A 252 -22.18 1.54 -5.61
CA VAL A 252 -22.18 2.82 -4.89
C VAL A 252 -22.74 2.63 -3.47
N ARG A 253 -23.89 1.95 -3.34
CA ARG A 253 -24.52 1.69 -2.05
C ARG A 253 -23.64 0.82 -1.16
N SER A 254 -23.11 -0.26 -1.70
CA SER A 254 -22.28 -1.19 -0.93
C SER A 254 -20.95 -0.54 -0.48
N SER A 255 -20.32 0.27 -1.32
CA SER A 255 -19.10 1.02 -0.97
C SER A 255 -19.38 2.07 0.11
N TRP A 256 -20.46 2.84 -0.05
CA TRP A 256 -20.86 3.84 0.94
C TRP A 256 -21.19 3.22 2.31
N GLN A 257 -22.01 2.16 2.30
CA GLN A 257 -22.38 1.46 3.54
C GLN A 257 -21.14 0.86 4.22
N LEU A 258 -20.29 0.19 3.46
CA LEU A 258 -19.07 -0.42 3.98
C LEU A 258 -18.16 0.61 4.63
N VAL A 259 -17.86 1.71 3.94
CA VAL A 259 -17.00 2.79 4.47
C VAL A 259 -17.66 3.41 5.70
N ARG A 260 -18.95 3.78 5.62
CA ARG A 260 -19.67 4.36 6.75
C ARG A 260 -19.64 3.46 7.98
N ASP A 261 -19.94 2.18 7.82
CA ASP A 261 -20.06 1.25 8.94
C ASP A 261 -18.68 0.95 9.57
N THR A 262 -17.62 0.87 8.75
CA THR A 262 -16.25 0.71 9.24
C THR A 262 -15.71 1.98 9.90
N MET A 263 -15.98 3.15 9.33
CA MET A 263 -15.49 4.44 9.83
C MET A 263 -16.24 4.93 11.09
N HIS A 264 -17.35 4.29 11.47
CA HIS A 264 -18.02 4.57 12.74
C HIS A 264 -17.25 4.08 13.97
N VAL A 265 -16.30 3.16 13.78
CA VAL A 265 -15.45 2.65 14.85
C VAL A 265 -14.22 3.56 15.00
N PRO A 266 -14.07 4.34 16.10
CA PRO A 266 -13.09 5.42 16.18
C PRO A 266 -11.64 5.01 15.93
N HIS A 267 -11.22 3.86 16.45
CA HIS A 267 -9.85 3.37 16.27
C HIS A 267 -9.60 2.84 14.84
N LEU A 268 -10.61 2.23 14.20
CA LEU A 268 -10.52 1.84 12.79
C LEU A 268 -10.48 3.09 11.89
N PHE A 269 -11.31 4.09 12.19
CA PHE A 269 -11.29 5.37 11.50
C PHE A 269 -9.90 5.99 11.51
N LEU A 270 -9.28 6.13 12.69
CA LEU A 270 -7.96 6.74 12.82
C LEU A 270 -6.88 5.92 12.09
N ALA A 271 -6.94 4.59 12.18
CA ALA A 271 -6.00 3.70 11.51
C ALA A 271 -6.12 3.81 9.98
N ILE A 272 -7.35 3.76 9.45
CA ILE A 272 -7.62 3.87 8.01
C ILE A 272 -7.18 5.24 7.48
N ILE A 273 -7.51 6.33 8.17
CA ILE A 273 -7.09 7.67 7.75
C ILE A 273 -5.56 7.80 7.78
N ALA A 274 -4.88 7.26 8.79
CA ALA A 274 -3.42 7.25 8.85
C ALA A 274 -2.78 6.47 7.68
N ILE A 275 -3.30 5.28 7.37
CA ILE A 275 -2.85 4.47 6.23
C ILE A 275 -3.14 5.21 4.91
N SER A 276 -4.34 5.79 4.77
CA SER A 276 -4.74 6.50 3.55
C SER A 276 -3.88 7.74 3.30
N PHE A 277 -3.47 8.41 4.37
CA PHE A 277 -2.55 9.52 4.28
C PHE A 277 -1.18 9.09 3.74
N PHE A 278 -0.64 7.96 4.22
CA PHE A 278 0.59 7.38 3.71
C PHE A 278 0.49 7.06 2.21
N TRP A 279 -0.59 6.41 1.78
CA TRP A 279 -0.81 6.10 0.36
C TRP A 279 -1.01 7.34 -0.50
N GLY A 280 -1.71 8.37 0.02
CA GLY A 280 -1.85 9.66 -0.65
C GLY A 280 -0.51 10.33 -0.89
N ILE A 281 0.35 10.41 0.14
CA ILE A 281 1.74 10.91 0.00
C ILE A 281 2.53 10.06 -1.00
N GLY A 282 2.42 8.73 -0.90
CA GLY A 282 3.11 7.81 -1.83
C GLY A 282 2.72 8.03 -3.29
N ALA A 283 1.43 8.31 -3.58
CA ALA A 283 0.97 8.64 -4.91
C ALA A 283 1.54 9.97 -5.43
N VAL A 284 1.64 10.97 -4.55
CA VAL A 284 2.26 12.26 -4.90
C VAL A 284 3.75 12.07 -5.17
N PHE A 285 4.49 11.31 -4.35
CA PHE A 285 5.90 10.98 -4.62
C PHE A 285 6.09 10.26 -5.95
N GLY A 286 5.24 9.26 -6.24
CA GLY A 286 5.27 8.55 -7.53
C GLY A 286 5.07 9.47 -8.73
N SER A 287 4.28 10.54 -8.57
CA SER A 287 4.05 11.55 -9.60
C SER A 287 5.19 12.58 -9.69
N ILE A 288 5.87 12.89 -8.57
CA ILE A 288 6.95 13.88 -8.50
C ILE A 288 8.28 13.31 -9.00
N PHE A 289 8.61 12.05 -8.73
CA PHE A 289 9.95 11.51 -9.00
C PHE A 289 10.42 11.68 -10.45
N PRO A 290 9.66 11.31 -11.50
CA PRO A 290 10.14 11.48 -12.88
C PRO A 290 10.44 12.93 -13.25
N PRO A 291 9.53 13.91 -13.03
CA PRO A 291 9.81 15.30 -13.35
C PRO A 291 10.90 15.92 -12.46
N MET A 292 11.01 15.51 -11.20
CA MET A 292 12.06 15.97 -10.29
C MET A 292 13.44 15.53 -10.79
N VAL A 293 13.58 14.25 -11.12
CA VAL A 293 14.84 13.71 -11.61
C VAL A 293 15.26 14.40 -12.90
N LYS A 294 14.34 14.55 -13.86
CA LYS A 294 14.67 15.15 -15.16
C LYS A 294 14.89 16.65 -15.07
N ASN A 295 13.94 17.38 -14.48
CA ASN A 295 13.87 18.83 -14.61
C ASN A 295 14.56 19.60 -13.48
N ALA A 296 14.63 19.00 -12.27
CA ALA A 296 15.25 19.64 -11.12
C ALA A 296 16.67 19.10 -10.85
N LEU A 297 16.94 17.84 -11.13
CA LEU A 297 18.21 17.19 -10.83
C LEU A 297 19.09 16.91 -12.07
N GLY A 298 18.54 17.00 -13.28
CA GLY A 298 19.28 16.70 -14.52
C GLY A 298 19.67 15.24 -14.67
N GLY A 299 18.92 14.32 -14.07
CA GLY A 299 19.10 12.88 -14.17
C GLY A 299 18.28 12.26 -15.31
N ASP A 300 18.78 11.19 -15.89
CA ASP A 300 18.08 10.40 -16.89
C ASP A 300 17.10 9.40 -16.23
N ASN A 301 16.48 8.53 -17.02
CA ASN A 301 15.55 7.51 -16.56
C ASN A 301 16.21 6.47 -15.63
N THR A 302 17.54 6.28 -15.71
CA THR A 302 18.24 5.35 -14.82
C THR A 302 18.29 5.89 -13.39
N VAL A 303 18.38 7.21 -13.21
CA VAL A 303 18.27 7.87 -11.90
C VAL A 303 16.85 7.77 -11.33
N ALA A 304 15.81 7.93 -12.16
CA ALA A 304 14.43 7.75 -11.72
C ALA A 304 14.15 6.29 -11.28
N THR A 305 14.73 5.34 -12.01
CA THR A 305 14.68 3.91 -11.63
C THR A 305 15.41 3.65 -10.33
N LEU A 306 16.58 4.28 -10.13
CA LEU A 306 17.35 4.21 -8.89
C LEU A 306 16.52 4.72 -7.69
N PHE A 307 15.83 5.85 -7.83
CA PHE A 307 14.94 6.40 -6.78
C PHE A 307 13.84 5.42 -6.40
N THR A 308 13.17 4.85 -7.40
CA THR A 308 12.13 3.83 -7.19
C THR A 308 12.70 2.59 -6.51
N ALA A 309 13.92 2.18 -6.87
CA ALA A 309 14.59 1.04 -6.28
C ALA A 309 14.89 1.25 -4.79
N PHE A 310 15.54 2.36 -4.43
CA PHE A 310 15.87 2.67 -3.05
C PHE A 310 14.61 2.89 -2.19
N PHE A 311 13.59 3.52 -2.76
CA PHE A 311 12.29 3.69 -2.08
C PHE A 311 11.64 2.33 -1.76
N SER A 312 11.61 1.40 -2.71
CA SER A 312 11.03 0.06 -2.51
C SER A 312 11.84 -0.79 -1.52
N ILE A 313 13.17 -0.75 -1.62
CA ILE A 313 14.07 -1.44 -0.70
C ILE A 313 13.90 -0.90 0.72
N GLY A 314 13.84 0.42 0.87
CA GLY A 314 13.66 1.05 2.18
C GLY A 314 12.34 0.68 2.84
N ILE A 315 11.22 0.65 2.10
CA ILE A 315 9.94 0.17 2.66
C ILE A 315 10.06 -1.29 3.11
N ALA A 316 10.70 -2.16 2.32
CA ALA A 316 10.90 -3.56 2.71
C ALA A 316 11.73 -3.68 4.00
N ILE A 317 12.81 -2.91 4.14
CA ILE A 317 13.63 -2.85 5.35
C ILE A 317 12.78 -2.37 6.54
N GLY A 318 12.05 -1.26 6.40
CA GLY A 318 11.20 -0.69 7.43
C GLY A 318 10.11 -1.65 7.89
N SER A 319 9.49 -2.36 6.94
CA SER A 319 8.45 -3.36 7.19
C SER A 319 8.93 -4.53 8.06
N ILE A 320 10.18 -4.93 7.89
CA ILE A 320 10.81 -5.99 8.69
C ILE A 320 11.32 -5.42 10.03
N ALA A 321 11.92 -4.23 10.00
CA ALA A 321 12.52 -3.61 11.18
C ALA A 321 11.50 -3.31 12.28
N VAL A 322 10.30 -2.86 11.94
CA VAL A 322 9.25 -2.54 12.91
C VAL A 322 8.79 -3.76 13.71
N ASN A 323 8.81 -4.95 13.10
CA ASN A 323 8.45 -6.19 13.79
C ASN A 323 9.43 -6.49 14.97
N ARG A 324 10.73 -6.24 14.76
CA ARG A 324 11.74 -6.37 15.83
C ARG A 324 11.52 -5.36 16.96
N LEU A 325 11.25 -4.10 16.61
CA LEU A 325 11.01 -3.04 17.61
C LEU A 325 9.76 -3.30 18.44
N LEU A 326 8.71 -3.84 17.84
CA LEU A 326 7.46 -4.19 18.50
C LEU A 326 7.49 -5.58 19.14
N LYS A 327 8.57 -6.37 18.95
CA LYS A 327 8.70 -7.74 19.49
C LYS A 327 7.49 -8.61 19.13
N GLY A 328 7.01 -8.51 17.90
CA GLY A 328 5.84 -9.24 17.41
C GLY A 328 4.49 -8.70 17.88
N ALA A 329 4.44 -7.74 18.80
CA ALA A 329 3.17 -7.16 19.27
C ALA A 329 2.59 -6.18 18.23
N VAL A 330 1.27 -6.24 18.03
CA VAL A 330 0.57 -5.28 17.16
C VAL A 330 0.28 -4.00 17.95
N SER A 331 0.99 -2.92 17.65
CA SER A 331 0.86 -1.64 18.36
C SER A 331 1.20 -0.46 17.48
N ALA A 332 0.44 0.62 17.59
CA ALA A 332 0.70 1.89 16.92
C ALA A 332 1.78 2.77 17.61
N LYS A 333 2.46 2.25 18.66
CA LYS A 333 3.38 3.01 19.52
C LYS A 333 4.44 3.80 18.75
N TYR A 334 5.03 3.20 17.71
CA TYR A 334 6.09 3.84 16.93
C TYR A 334 5.58 4.59 15.70
N ALA A 335 4.29 4.51 15.37
CA ALA A 335 3.74 5.18 14.20
C ALA A 335 3.94 6.71 14.19
N PRO A 336 3.69 7.46 15.30
CA PRO A 336 3.92 8.91 15.31
C PRO A 336 5.39 9.27 15.07
N ALA A 337 6.32 8.56 15.74
CA ALA A 337 7.75 8.80 15.60
C ALA A 337 8.23 8.50 14.17
N SER A 338 7.74 7.41 13.58
CA SER A 338 8.11 7.02 12.21
C SER A 338 7.71 8.10 11.20
N VAL A 339 6.50 8.65 11.30
CA VAL A 339 6.06 9.71 10.39
C VAL A 339 6.83 11.03 10.62
N ILE A 340 7.20 11.36 11.85
CA ILE A 340 8.05 12.54 12.11
C ILE A 340 9.42 12.36 11.46
N VAL A 341 10.05 11.19 11.63
CA VAL A 341 11.31 10.85 10.98
C VAL A 341 11.19 10.92 9.46
N MET A 342 10.10 10.38 8.89
CA MET A 342 9.81 10.51 7.46
C MET A 342 9.77 11.98 7.03
N GLY A 343 9.05 12.83 7.78
CA GLY A 343 8.95 14.27 7.50
C GLY A 343 10.29 15.00 7.55
N LEU A 344 11.18 14.63 8.48
CA LEU A 344 12.54 15.21 8.58
C LEU A 344 13.37 14.87 7.34
N PHE A 345 13.35 13.63 6.86
CA PHE A 345 14.03 13.24 5.62
C PHE A 345 13.40 13.91 4.38
N VAL A 346 12.08 14.13 4.36
CA VAL A 346 11.43 14.90 3.28
C VAL A 346 11.87 16.37 3.31
N LEU A 347 12.07 16.97 4.49
CA LEU A 347 12.63 18.33 4.62
C LEU A 347 14.08 18.39 4.13
N ASP A 348 14.89 17.37 4.40
CA ASP A 348 16.27 17.32 3.91
C ASP A 348 16.32 17.14 2.39
N LEU A 349 15.44 16.27 1.86
CA LEU A 349 15.21 16.11 0.41
C LEU A 349 14.81 17.44 -0.24
N TRP A 350 13.83 18.16 0.37
CA TRP A 350 13.44 19.51 -0.07
C TRP A 350 14.61 20.47 -0.11
N TRP A 351 15.41 20.51 0.98
CA TRP A 351 16.56 21.38 1.08
C TRP A 351 17.57 21.09 -0.02
N THR A 352 17.90 19.83 -0.23
CA THR A 352 18.88 19.41 -1.23
C THR A 352 18.41 19.70 -2.65
N VAL A 353 17.14 19.45 -2.97
CA VAL A 353 16.55 19.76 -4.29
C VAL A 353 16.49 21.29 -4.53
N SER A 354 16.15 22.07 -3.50
CA SER A 354 16.06 23.55 -3.61
C SER A 354 17.42 24.20 -3.84
N HIS A 355 18.50 23.57 -3.40
CA HIS A 355 19.86 24.06 -3.55
C HIS A 355 20.67 23.27 -4.60
N TRP A 356 19.99 22.46 -5.43
CA TRP A 356 20.63 21.76 -6.53
C TRP A 356 21.12 22.78 -7.57
N GLY A 357 22.32 22.60 -8.06
CA GLY A 357 22.92 23.49 -9.05
C GLY A 357 22.17 23.49 -10.40
N PRO A 358 22.58 24.33 -11.34
CA PRO A 358 21.95 24.42 -12.64
C PRO A 358 22.03 23.08 -13.38
N VAL A 359 20.90 22.69 -14.00
CA VAL A 359 20.80 21.46 -14.78
C VAL A 359 21.55 21.64 -16.11
N GLY A 360 22.47 20.71 -16.41
CA GLY A 360 23.18 20.70 -17.69
C GLY A 360 22.33 20.28 -18.86
N VAL A 361 22.84 20.46 -20.07
CA VAL A 361 22.16 20.05 -21.31
C VAL A 361 22.09 18.53 -21.45
N GLU A 362 23.14 17.83 -20.99
CA GLU A 362 23.19 16.37 -20.98
C GLU A 362 22.71 15.83 -19.64
N LEU A 363 21.78 14.87 -19.70
CA LEU A 363 21.24 14.21 -18.50
C LEU A 363 22.25 13.23 -17.93
N MET A 364 22.39 13.23 -16.59
CA MET A 364 23.29 12.35 -15.87
C MET A 364 22.71 10.95 -15.71
N ASN A 365 23.50 9.93 -15.96
CA ASN A 365 23.14 8.56 -15.59
C ASN A 365 23.35 8.31 -14.09
N TRP A 366 22.82 7.18 -13.60
CA TRP A 366 22.86 6.82 -12.18
C TRP A 366 24.28 6.74 -11.58
N LEU A 367 25.31 6.31 -12.35
CA LEU A 367 26.69 6.24 -11.88
C LEU A 367 27.29 7.64 -11.68
N THR A 368 27.03 8.55 -12.61
CA THR A 368 27.48 9.95 -12.50
C THR A 368 26.76 10.65 -11.35
N PHE A 369 25.44 10.40 -11.22
CA PHE A 369 24.62 10.95 -10.15
C PHE A 369 25.13 10.54 -8.76
N LEU A 370 25.47 9.27 -8.54
CA LEU A 370 25.99 8.77 -7.26
C LEU A 370 27.41 9.30 -6.92
N LYS A 371 28.18 9.78 -7.90
CA LYS A 371 29.46 10.42 -7.61
C LYS A 371 29.33 11.84 -7.05
N LEU A 372 28.17 12.42 -7.12
CA LEU A 372 27.87 13.73 -6.52
C LEU A 372 27.52 13.54 -5.04
N GLY A 373 28.18 14.22 -4.12
CA GLY A 373 27.83 14.13 -2.70
C GLY A 373 26.39 14.52 -2.39
N ALA A 374 25.81 15.45 -3.16
CA ALA A 374 24.39 15.77 -3.08
C ALA A 374 23.51 14.63 -3.59
N GLY A 375 23.95 13.86 -4.61
CA GLY A 375 23.24 12.69 -5.11
C GLY A 375 23.19 11.56 -4.08
N GLU A 376 24.31 11.26 -3.40
CA GLU A 376 24.34 10.29 -2.29
C GLU A 376 23.40 10.69 -1.16
N ARG A 377 23.35 12.00 -0.80
CA ARG A 377 22.45 12.53 0.23
C ARG A 377 20.99 12.29 -0.13
N LEU A 378 20.59 12.55 -1.38
CA LEU A 378 19.22 12.27 -1.85
C LEU A 378 18.85 10.78 -1.74
N ILE A 379 19.80 9.87 -1.98
CA ILE A 379 19.55 8.42 -1.78
C ILE A 379 19.35 8.08 -0.30
N VAL A 380 20.12 8.69 0.59
CA VAL A 380 19.96 8.52 2.05
C VAL A 380 18.59 9.04 2.48
N ASP A 381 18.16 10.20 1.96
CA ASP A 381 16.84 10.76 2.25
C ASP A 381 15.72 9.82 1.79
N LEU A 382 15.80 9.30 0.57
CA LEU A 382 14.82 8.35 0.03
C LEU A 382 14.74 7.06 0.85
N LEU A 383 15.88 6.53 1.28
CA LEU A 383 15.94 5.38 2.18
C LEU A 383 15.32 5.72 3.54
N GLY A 384 15.64 6.87 4.13
CA GLY A 384 15.08 7.32 5.40
C GLY A 384 13.56 7.48 5.34
N ILE A 385 13.06 8.14 4.28
CA ILE A 385 11.62 8.32 4.01
C ILE A 385 10.93 6.96 3.93
N SER A 386 11.48 6.06 3.12
CA SER A 386 10.83 4.77 2.83
C SER A 386 10.94 3.77 3.98
N ILE A 387 12.05 3.70 4.70
CA ILE A 387 12.19 2.89 5.92
C ILE A 387 11.17 3.35 6.96
N ALA A 388 11.11 4.65 7.23
CA ALA A 388 10.15 5.22 8.17
C ALA A 388 8.71 4.97 7.72
N GLY A 389 8.42 5.05 6.43
CA GLY A 389 7.13 4.73 5.84
C GLY A 389 6.71 3.27 6.05
N GLY A 390 7.63 2.32 5.84
CA GLY A 390 7.39 0.90 6.12
C GLY A 390 7.13 0.63 7.61
N MET A 391 7.92 1.26 8.49
CA MET A 391 7.72 1.18 9.94
C MET A 391 6.39 1.79 10.39
N PHE A 392 5.87 2.76 9.66
CA PHE A 392 4.58 3.38 9.92
C PHE A 392 3.41 2.49 9.49
N VAL A 393 3.42 2.01 8.25
CA VAL A 393 2.24 1.40 7.64
C VAL A 393 1.98 -0.05 8.08
N VAL A 394 3.03 -0.84 8.29
CA VAL A 394 2.90 -2.29 8.59
C VAL A 394 2.14 -2.57 9.90
N PRO A 395 2.46 -1.94 11.05
CA PRO A 395 1.71 -2.20 12.25
C PRO A 395 0.25 -1.73 12.17
N LEU A 396 -0.04 -0.71 11.35
CA LEU A 396 -1.41 -0.26 11.13
C LEU A 396 -2.23 -1.27 10.31
N TYR A 397 -1.65 -1.89 9.28
CA TYR A 397 -2.31 -3.01 8.58
C TYR A 397 -2.51 -4.23 9.47
N ALA A 398 -1.51 -4.60 10.26
CA ALA A 398 -1.65 -5.67 11.24
C ALA A 398 -2.75 -5.36 12.26
N PHE A 399 -2.85 -4.09 12.70
CA PHE A 399 -3.92 -3.62 13.58
C PHE A 399 -5.30 -3.80 12.93
N LEU A 400 -5.50 -3.39 11.68
CA LEU A 400 -6.78 -3.56 10.98
C LEU A 400 -7.19 -5.04 10.86
N THR A 401 -6.23 -5.96 10.73
CA THR A 401 -6.54 -7.39 10.55
C THR A 401 -6.74 -8.15 11.85
N THR A 402 -6.24 -7.63 12.97
CA THR A 402 -6.29 -8.30 14.28
C THR A 402 -7.28 -7.71 15.25
N THR A 403 -7.72 -6.47 15.04
CA THR A 403 -8.68 -5.77 15.94
C THR A 403 -10.12 -6.13 15.65
N VAL A 404 -10.43 -6.60 14.45
CA VAL A 404 -11.78 -7.04 14.05
C VAL A 404 -11.92 -8.55 14.09
N ALA A 405 -13.15 -9.05 14.13
CA ALA A 405 -13.41 -10.48 13.97
C ALA A 405 -12.88 -10.97 12.62
N LYS A 406 -12.40 -12.22 12.56
CA LYS A 406 -11.86 -12.81 11.33
C LYS A 406 -12.83 -12.77 10.15
N SER A 407 -14.14 -12.88 10.44
CA SER A 407 -15.24 -12.74 9.47
C SER A 407 -15.42 -11.32 8.92
N GLN A 408 -14.83 -10.30 9.55
CA GLN A 408 -14.93 -8.90 9.13
C GLN A 408 -13.63 -8.36 8.53
N THR A 409 -12.54 -9.14 8.60
CA THR A 409 -11.21 -8.68 8.17
C THR A 409 -11.20 -8.26 6.70
N ALA A 410 -11.78 -9.06 5.81
CA ALA A 410 -11.81 -8.75 4.39
C ALA A 410 -12.58 -7.45 4.09
N ARG A 411 -13.70 -7.22 4.77
CA ARG A 411 -14.49 -5.97 4.63
C ARG A 411 -13.73 -4.77 5.17
N THR A 412 -13.06 -4.91 6.31
CA THR A 412 -12.24 -3.82 6.88
C THR A 412 -11.10 -3.42 5.93
N ILE A 413 -10.40 -4.39 5.36
CA ILE A 413 -9.37 -4.12 4.34
C ILE A 413 -9.99 -3.53 3.06
N ALA A 414 -11.17 -3.99 2.65
CA ALA A 414 -11.87 -3.42 1.50
C ALA A 414 -12.27 -1.95 1.73
N ALA A 415 -12.77 -1.60 2.92
CA ALA A 415 -13.05 -0.21 3.30
C ALA A 415 -11.76 0.63 3.28
N ASN A 416 -10.68 0.12 3.86
CA ASN A 416 -9.36 0.76 3.82
C ASN A 416 -8.90 1.00 2.37
N ASN A 417 -9.05 0.03 1.47
CA ASN A 417 -8.66 0.19 0.06
C ASN A 417 -9.48 1.26 -0.66
N ILE A 418 -10.79 1.39 -0.39
CA ILE A 418 -11.63 2.47 -0.94
C ILE A 418 -11.10 3.83 -0.50
N VAL A 419 -10.85 4.00 0.81
CA VAL A 419 -10.40 5.28 1.36
C VAL A 419 -8.98 5.60 0.88
N ASN A 420 -8.08 4.61 0.82
CA ASN A 420 -6.72 4.76 0.28
C ASN A 420 -6.75 5.20 -1.18
N SER A 421 -7.55 4.54 -2.03
CA SER A 421 -7.68 4.90 -3.45
C SER A 421 -8.23 6.31 -3.62
N GLY A 422 -9.20 6.70 -2.79
CA GLY A 422 -9.71 8.07 -2.73
C GLY A 422 -8.61 9.07 -2.36
N ALA A 423 -7.82 8.77 -1.34
CA ALA A 423 -6.71 9.62 -0.91
C ALA A 423 -5.62 9.74 -1.99
N MET A 424 -5.30 8.65 -2.69
CA MET A 424 -4.35 8.67 -3.81
C MET A 424 -4.83 9.54 -4.96
N VAL A 425 -6.11 9.44 -5.33
CA VAL A 425 -6.71 10.27 -6.39
C VAL A 425 -6.73 11.74 -5.97
N ILE A 426 -7.15 12.03 -4.73
CA ILE A 426 -7.13 13.41 -4.21
C ILE A 426 -5.69 13.95 -4.19
N GLY A 427 -4.73 13.18 -3.75
CA GLY A 427 -3.31 13.55 -3.74
C GLY A 427 -2.80 13.89 -5.15
N ALA A 428 -3.12 13.05 -6.14
CA ALA A 428 -2.75 13.29 -7.54
C ALA A 428 -3.41 14.54 -8.13
N ILE A 429 -4.70 14.76 -7.83
CA ILE A 429 -5.43 15.98 -8.28
C ILE A 429 -4.82 17.22 -7.62
N VAL A 430 -4.59 17.19 -6.31
CA VAL A 430 -3.97 18.33 -5.58
C VAL A 430 -2.60 18.65 -6.17
N TYR A 431 -1.76 17.64 -6.40
CA TYR A 431 -0.47 17.83 -7.05
C TYR A 431 -0.60 18.45 -8.45
N GLY A 432 -1.51 17.92 -9.28
CA GLY A 432 -1.76 18.48 -10.62
C GLY A 432 -2.22 19.95 -10.58
N LEU A 433 -3.08 20.33 -9.61
CA LEU A 433 -3.52 21.71 -9.41
C LEU A 433 -2.36 22.60 -8.93
N LEU A 434 -1.50 22.12 -8.04
CA LEU A 434 -0.31 22.86 -7.60
C LEU A 434 0.64 23.13 -8.78
N VAL A 435 0.91 22.13 -9.59
CA VAL A 435 1.75 22.27 -10.80
C VAL A 435 1.12 23.26 -11.78
N SER A 436 -0.19 23.20 -12.03
CA SER A 436 -0.88 24.14 -12.91
C SER A 436 -0.92 25.57 -12.37
N ALA A 437 -0.85 25.74 -11.05
CA ALA A 437 -0.71 27.02 -10.38
C ALA A 437 0.74 27.56 -10.35
N GLY A 438 1.70 26.83 -10.96
CA GLY A 438 3.11 27.23 -11.01
C GLY A 438 3.90 26.93 -9.74
N VAL A 439 3.39 26.10 -8.81
CA VAL A 439 4.12 25.67 -7.62
C VAL A 439 5.28 24.77 -8.02
N SER A 440 6.47 25.07 -7.51
CA SER A 440 7.67 24.31 -7.83
C SER A 440 7.64 22.89 -7.23
N ILE A 441 8.46 22.00 -7.79
CA ILE A 441 8.65 20.65 -7.23
C ILE A 441 9.18 20.73 -5.78
N ALA A 442 10.11 21.66 -5.52
CA ALA A 442 10.65 21.86 -4.18
C ALA A 442 9.55 22.32 -3.20
N ASP A 443 8.72 23.31 -3.56
CA ASP A 443 7.63 23.75 -2.68
C ASP A 443 6.63 22.61 -2.41
N THR A 444 6.37 21.75 -3.39
CA THR A 444 5.54 20.57 -3.19
C THR A 444 6.14 19.61 -2.18
N LEU A 445 7.47 19.37 -2.20
CA LEU A 445 8.15 18.56 -1.19
C LEU A 445 8.02 19.15 0.22
N PHE A 446 8.15 20.48 0.35
CA PHE A 446 7.92 21.17 1.62
C PHE A 446 6.49 20.97 2.13
N MET A 447 5.49 21.04 1.25
CA MET A 447 4.09 20.77 1.61
C MET A 447 3.88 19.32 2.07
N ILE A 448 4.56 18.36 1.45
CA ILE A 448 4.53 16.96 1.89
C ILE A 448 5.12 16.83 3.31
N ALA A 449 6.25 17.48 3.58
CA ALA A 449 6.85 17.48 4.91
C ALA A 449 5.89 18.06 5.97
N ALA A 450 5.22 19.17 5.65
CA ALA A 450 4.18 19.76 6.52
C ALA A 450 3.00 18.80 6.71
N ALA A 451 2.59 18.09 5.65
CA ALA A 451 1.54 17.08 5.72
C ALA A 451 1.91 15.90 6.63
N CYS A 452 3.19 15.54 6.74
CA CYS A 452 3.65 14.52 7.69
C CYS A 452 3.35 14.88 9.15
N LEU A 453 3.30 16.17 9.51
CA LEU A 453 2.91 16.61 10.86
C LEU A 453 1.43 16.29 11.15
N VAL A 454 0.57 16.45 10.15
CA VAL A 454 -0.86 16.08 10.27
C VAL A 454 -0.98 14.57 10.46
N SER A 455 -0.25 13.78 9.69
CA SER A 455 -0.23 12.32 9.83
C SER A 455 0.32 11.89 11.20
N ALA A 456 1.37 12.53 11.69
CA ALA A 456 1.92 12.27 13.03
C ALA A 456 0.91 12.55 14.14
N TRP A 457 0.13 13.63 14.01
CA TRP A 457 -0.95 13.96 14.94
C TRP A 457 -2.06 12.89 14.91
N ILE A 458 -2.47 12.43 13.73
CA ILE A 458 -3.48 11.36 13.58
C ILE A 458 -2.97 10.06 14.23
N ALA A 459 -1.72 9.67 13.95
CA ALA A 459 -1.09 8.49 14.52
C ALA A 459 -0.96 8.56 16.05
N TRP A 460 -0.66 9.73 16.58
CA TRP A 460 -0.61 9.98 18.03
C TRP A 460 -2.00 9.86 18.67
N ARG A 461 -3.04 10.37 18.01
CA ARG A 461 -4.44 10.20 18.44
C ARG A 461 -4.83 8.73 18.48
N LEU A 462 -4.42 7.96 17.47
CA LEU A 462 -4.64 6.50 17.44
C LEU A 462 -3.93 5.80 18.60
N HIS A 463 -2.65 6.10 18.83
CA HIS A 463 -1.89 5.51 19.94
C HIS A 463 -2.57 5.78 21.28
N LYS A 464 -2.95 7.02 21.56
CA LYS A 464 -3.70 7.37 22.79
C LYS A 464 -5.04 6.65 22.92
N ALA A 465 -5.78 6.50 21.82
CA ALA A 465 -7.05 5.79 21.85
C ALA A 465 -6.89 4.31 22.20
N CYS A 466 -5.80 3.68 21.75
CA CYS A 466 -5.45 2.30 22.10
C CYS A 466 -5.03 2.18 23.57
N ASP A 467 -4.21 3.09 24.09
CA ASP A 467 -3.76 3.07 25.50
C ASP A 467 -4.92 3.25 26.48
N ILE A 468 -5.87 4.14 26.18
CA ILE A 468 -7.07 4.35 27.01
C ILE A 468 -7.93 3.09 27.05
N ALA A 469 -8.10 2.42 25.91
CA ALA A 469 -8.85 1.16 25.84
C ALA A 469 -8.18 0.03 26.64
N GLU A 470 -6.84 -0.06 26.64
CA GLU A 470 -6.10 -1.02 27.48
C GLU A 470 -6.28 -0.75 28.98
N LEU A 471 -6.28 0.52 29.41
CA LEU A 471 -6.47 0.91 30.82
C LEU A 471 -7.88 0.58 31.34
N GLN A 472 -8.91 0.71 30.49
CA GLN A 472 -10.30 0.39 30.87
C GLN A 472 -10.57 -1.12 30.99
N VAL A 473 -9.75 -1.96 30.36
CA VAL A 473 -9.87 -3.44 30.47
C VAL A 473 -9.14 -3.98 31.69
N THR A 474 -8.18 -3.24 32.23
CA THR A 474 -7.38 -3.64 33.41
C THR A 474 -7.98 -3.16 34.74
N GLN A 475 -9.03 -2.37 34.72
CA GLN A 475 -9.89 -1.98 35.86
C GLN A 475 -11.20 -2.78 35.88
#